data_5a32b90c046836b039d1febed5163725
#
_entry.id   5a32b90c046836b039d1febed5163725
#
_cell.length_a   1.000
_cell.length_b   1.000
_cell.length_c   1.000
_cell.angle_alpha   90.00
_cell.angle_beta   90.00
_cell.angle_gamma   90.00
#
_symmetry.space_group_name_H-M   'P 1'
#
loop_
_entity.id
_entity.type
_entity.pdbx_description
1 polymer ?
#
loop_
_entity_poly.entity_id
_entity_poly.type
_entity_poly.pdbx_seq_one_letter_code
_entity_poly.pdbx_strand_id
1 'polypeptide(L)'
;MIKVKLKCIIAESFYEAHKDIKQGLHTHYWFKGGRGSTKSSFISIEIVLGMMRDAQEGIMSNALILRRVKDTLSESVRDQIKWAIDTLGASDDWHVPEAKLTITYKPTGQVIRFKGADNPKKVKSTKVPKGYIKYIWYEEVDEFEGKHKIDTINQSLMRGGPKFFVFYSFNPPESQRNWCNQEVLETRKDKYVHHSDYRTVPKEWLGEQFIIEAEHMKKVNPTKYEHDYLGAVTGTGGEVFRNLNIREITDEEIKVFDRLKNGLDFGYAADPLAYLLMNYDKTRKRLYIFGEVYKVQLSNSKAVEEIKKLNPLNKRVTADSAEPRTINEFKKLGLNIIGAKKGPDSVEHGLKFLSEEIEEIIIDPVRCPNAKREFVGYEIEKDKEGNLKGEYPDKDNHTIDACRSVSYTHLTLPPT
;
A
#
# COMPACT_ATOMS: atom_id res chain seq x y z
N MET A 1 -29.04 10.70 29.09
CA MET A 1 -28.16 10.56 27.94
C MET A 1 -27.90 11.94 27.33
N ILE A 2 -26.71 12.48 27.50
CA ILE A 2 -26.31 13.77 26.92
C ILE A 2 -26.25 13.57 25.42
N LYS A 3 -27.06 14.29 24.63
CA LYS A 3 -27.03 14.24 23.17
C LYS A 3 -25.85 15.08 22.68
N VAL A 4 -24.70 14.47 22.48
CA VAL A 4 -23.56 15.12 21.85
C VAL A 4 -23.84 15.21 20.34
N LYS A 5 -23.71 16.42 19.78
CA LYS A 5 -23.82 16.61 18.33
C LYS A 5 -22.51 16.13 17.68
N LEU A 6 -22.57 15.16 16.80
CA LEU A 6 -21.41 14.58 16.12
C LEU A 6 -20.51 15.64 15.47
N LYS A 7 -21.11 16.68 14.88
CA LYS A 7 -20.41 17.84 14.30
C LYS A 7 -19.44 18.56 15.26
N CYS A 8 -19.64 18.40 16.57
CA CYS A 8 -18.81 19.05 17.58
C CYS A 8 -17.62 18.18 18.03
N ILE A 9 -17.53 16.93 17.59
CA ILE A 9 -16.54 15.97 18.07
C ILE A 9 -15.77 15.24 16.98
N ILE A 10 -16.19 15.32 15.69
CA ILE A 10 -15.43 14.81 14.53
C ILE A 10 -15.25 15.93 13.51
N ALA A 11 -14.10 15.94 12.84
CA ALA A 11 -13.81 16.91 11.80
C ALA A 11 -14.67 16.62 10.54
N GLU A 12 -14.95 17.66 9.78
CA GLU A 12 -15.85 17.61 8.61
C GLU A 12 -15.44 16.55 7.58
N SER A 13 -14.14 16.40 7.35
CA SER A 13 -13.61 15.40 6.41
C SER A 13 -14.06 13.97 6.70
N PHE A 14 -14.44 13.65 7.95
CA PHE A 14 -14.87 12.30 8.35
C PHE A 14 -16.39 12.06 8.24
N TYR A 15 -17.20 13.03 7.85
CA TYR A 15 -18.66 12.85 7.84
C TYR A 15 -19.11 11.73 6.87
N GLU A 16 -18.53 11.65 5.70
CA GLU A 16 -18.85 10.56 4.75
C GLU A 16 -18.34 9.21 5.24
N ALA A 17 -17.15 9.15 5.85
CA ALA A 17 -16.63 7.93 6.46
C ALA A 17 -17.55 7.45 7.61
N HIS A 18 -18.02 8.37 8.46
CA HIS A 18 -19.00 8.04 9.51
C HIS A 18 -20.29 7.45 8.93
N LYS A 19 -20.83 8.07 7.88
CA LYS A 19 -22.05 7.60 7.20
C LYS A 19 -21.86 6.20 6.61
N ASP A 20 -20.75 5.97 5.96
CA ASP A 20 -20.36 4.67 5.39
C ASP A 20 -20.26 3.57 6.47
N ILE A 21 -19.55 3.85 7.57
CA ILE A 21 -19.41 2.94 8.73
C ILE A 21 -20.79 2.66 9.33
N LYS A 22 -21.61 3.68 9.52
CA LYS A 22 -22.96 3.55 10.08
C LYS A 22 -23.86 2.65 9.24
N GLN A 23 -23.74 2.73 7.91
CA GLN A 23 -24.46 1.89 6.97
C GLN A 23 -23.82 0.50 6.79
N GLY A 24 -22.57 0.34 7.24
CA GLY A 24 -21.83 -0.91 7.14
C GLY A 24 -21.50 -1.28 5.70
N LEU A 25 -21.17 -0.32 4.84
CA LEU A 25 -20.96 -0.56 3.40
C LEU A 25 -19.64 -1.31 3.15
N HIS A 26 -18.59 -1.02 3.93
CA HIS A 26 -17.29 -1.66 3.80
C HIS A 26 -16.91 -2.44 5.07
N THR A 27 -15.81 -3.18 4.97
CA THR A 27 -15.21 -3.92 6.08
C THR A 27 -13.84 -3.34 6.47
N HIS A 28 -13.04 -2.95 5.50
CA HIS A 28 -11.68 -2.46 5.69
C HIS A 28 -11.61 -0.94 5.46
N TYR A 29 -11.32 -0.18 6.49
CA TYR A 29 -11.27 1.28 6.48
C TYR A 29 -9.84 1.75 6.70
N TRP A 30 -9.22 2.33 5.67
CA TRP A 30 -7.86 2.85 5.67
C TRP A 30 -7.88 4.36 5.83
N PHE A 31 -7.42 4.83 6.98
CA PHE A 31 -7.31 6.25 7.31
C PHE A 31 -5.86 6.70 7.24
N LYS A 32 -5.49 7.35 6.14
CA LYS A 32 -4.16 7.94 5.95
C LYS A 32 -4.23 9.46 6.05
N GLY A 33 -3.11 10.10 6.39
CA GLY A 33 -3.06 11.56 6.40
C GLY A 33 -1.98 12.12 7.30
N GLY A 34 -1.86 13.47 7.30
CA GLY A 34 -0.85 14.19 8.04
C GLY A 34 -1.06 14.24 9.55
N ARG A 35 -0.10 14.85 10.23
CA ARG A 35 -0.19 15.16 11.67
C ARG A 35 -1.33 16.13 11.93
N GLY A 36 -1.98 15.98 13.08
CA GLY A 36 -3.09 16.85 13.49
C GLY A 36 -4.41 16.59 12.73
N SER A 37 -4.49 15.58 11.86
CA SER A 37 -5.70 15.28 11.08
C SER A 37 -6.81 14.57 11.84
N THR A 38 -6.64 14.28 13.13
CA THR A 38 -7.63 13.67 14.06
C THR A 38 -8.13 12.27 13.68
N LYS A 39 -7.38 11.51 12.87
CA LYS A 39 -7.72 10.12 12.46
C LYS A 39 -8.00 9.21 13.65
N SER A 40 -7.07 9.15 14.61
CA SER A 40 -7.19 8.27 15.80
C SER A 40 -8.36 8.67 16.70
N SER A 41 -8.63 9.98 16.80
CA SER A 41 -9.81 10.51 17.52
C SER A 41 -11.11 10.06 16.85
N PHE A 42 -11.19 10.14 15.54
CA PHE A 42 -12.36 9.68 14.77
C PHE A 42 -12.60 8.18 14.97
N ILE A 43 -11.56 7.35 14.79
CA ILE A 43 -11.68 5.89 14.92
C ILE A 43 -12.10 5.48 16.33
N SER A 44 -11.54 6.12 17.36
CA SER A 44 -11.89 5.83 18.75
C SER A 44 -13.36 6.15 19.05
N ILE A 45 -13.88 7.26 18.52
CA ILE A 45 -15.31 7.63 18.62
C ILE A 45 -16.17 6.58 17.91
N GLU A 46 -15.82 6.16 16.69
CA GLU A 46 -16.58 5.16 15.93
C GLU A 46 -16.66 3.80 16.64
N ILE A 47 -15.55 3.37 17.26
CA ILE A 47 -15.53 2.10 18.02
C ILE A 47 -16.46 2.20 19.25
N VAL A 48 -16.35 3.26 20.05
CA VAL A 48 -17.18 3.42 21.25
C VAL A 48 -18.65 3.56 20.90
N LEU A 49 -19.00 4.42 19.93
CA LEU A 49 -20.38 4.59 19.45
C LEU A 49 -20.93 3.29 18.85
N GLY A 50 -20.14 2.59 18.07
CA GLY A 50 -20.54 1.35 17.44
C GLY A 50 -20.88 0.28 18.48
N MET A 51 -20.02 0.10 19.50
CA MET A 51 -20.26 -0.86 20.58
C MET A 51 -21.49 -0.50 21.41
N MET A 52 -21.70 0.79 21.72
CA MET A 52 -22.89 1.24 22.45
C MET A 52 -24.18 1.01 21.64
N ARG A 53 -24.15 1.24 20.32
CA ARG A 53 -25.27 0.97 19.42
C ARG A 53 -25.57 -0.53 19.35
N ASP A 54 -24.52 -1.35 19.16
CA ASP A 54 -24.64 -2.80 19.13
C ASP A 54 -25.29 -3.33 20.42
N ALA A 55 -24.90 -2.79 21.57
CA ALA A 55 -25.49 -3.16 22.85
C ALA A 55 -27.01 -2.87 22.90
N GLN A 56 -27.44 -1.73 22.36
CA GLN A 56 -28.86 -1.38 22.26
C GLN A 56 -29.63 -2.30 21.33
N GLU A 57 -28.96 -2.83 20.30
CA GLU A 57 -29.50 -3.80 19.34
C GLU A 57 -29.37 -5.26 19.81
N GLY A 58 -28.87 -5.50 21.01
CA GLY A 58 -28.65 -6.84 21.57
C GLY A 58 -27.46 -7.59 20.96
N ILE A 59 -26.60 -6.90 20.23
CA ILE A 59 -25.41 -7.50 19.60
C ILE A 59 -24.23 -7.42 20.57
N MET A 60 -23.67 -8.59 20.93
CA MET A 60 -22.49 -8.71 21.82
C MET A 60 -21.20 -8.53 21.01
N SER A 61 -20.89 -7.29 20.65
CA SER A 61 -19.67 -6.92 19.94
C SER A 61 -18.55 -6.53 20.91
N ASN A 62 -17.32 -6.82 20.53
CA ASN A 62 -16.12 -6.40 21.27
C ASN A 62 -15.14 -5.73 20.30
N ALA A 63 -14.14 -5.03 20.87
CA ALA A 63 -13.07 -4.42 20.10
C ALA A 63 -11.69 -4.97 20.48
N LEU A 64 -10.79 -5.03 19.49
CA LEU A 64 -9.39 -5.30 19.69
C LEU A 64 -8.56 -4.22 19.00
N ILE A 65 -7.71 -3.56 19.78
CA ILE A 65 -6.85 -2.50 19.30
C ILE A 65 -5.41 -2.98 19.33
N LEU A 66 -4.71 -2.76 18.24
CA LEU A 66 -3.40 -3.34 17.96
C LEU A 66 -2.40 -2.23 17.61
N ARG A 67 -1.24 -2.25 18.25
CA ARG A 67 -0.01 -1.59 17.80
C ARG A 67 1.08 -2.62 17.59
N ARG A 68 2.14 -2.25 16.87
CA ARG A 68 3.30 -3.14 16.69
C ARG A 68 3.91 -3.52 18.04
N VAL A 69 4.17 -2.52 18.89
CA VAL A 69 4.84 -2.69 20.19
C VAL A 69 3.84 -2.54 21.33
N LYS A 70 3.94 -3.42 22.33
CA LYS A 70 3.02 -3.45 23.47
C LYS A 70 3.18 -2.22 24.41
N ASP A 71 4.39 -1.76 24.61
CA ASP A 71 4.69 -0.76 25.65
C ASP A 71 4.08 0.63 25.35
N THR A 72 3.81 0.93 24.09
CA THR A 72 3.16 2.19 23.67
C THR A 72 1.62 2.15 23.74
N LEU A 73 1.01 1.02 24.09
CA LEU A 73 -0.46 0.87 24.09
C LEU A 73 -1.18 1.64 25.20
N SER A 74 -0.55 1.77 26.39
CA SER A 74 -1.18 2.41 27.55
C SER A 74 -1.26 3.92 27.40
N GLU A 75 -0.22 4.54 26.91
CA GLU A 75 -0.08 6.00 26.85
C GLU A 75 -0.66 6.63 25.57
N SER A 76 -0.94 5.82 24.55
CA SER A 76 -1.48 6.34 23.29
C SER A 76 -2.93 5.91 23.04
N VAL A 77 -3.15 4.64 22.70
CA VAL A 77 -4.44 4.18 22.18
C VAL A 77 -5.48 3.98 23.26
N ARG A 78 -5.04 3.55 24.44
CA ARG A 78 -5.95 3.40 25.59
C ARG A 78 -6.48 4.75 26.05
N ASP A 79 -5.62 5.75 26.16
CA ASP A 79 -6.01 7.10 26.55
C ASP A 79 -6.86 7.76 25.47
N GLN A 80 -6.62 7.44 24.18
CA GLN A 80 -7.47 7.88 23.08
C GLN A 80 -8.89 7.29 23.18
N ILE A 81 -9.06 6.02 23.55
CA ILE A 81 -10.38 5.42 23.80
C ILE A 81 -11.04 6.04 25.04
N LYS A 82 -10.29 6.28 26.11
CA LYS A 82 -10.81 6.98 27.30
C LYS A 82 -11.32 8.37 26.94
N TRP A 83 -10.53 9.14 26.20
CA TRP A 83 -10.94 10.44 25.68
C TRP A 83 -12.25 10.35 24.86
N ALA A 84 -12.40 9.35 24.00
CA ALA A 84 -13.63 9.16 23.23
C ALA A 84 -14.84 8.88 24.13
N ILE A 85 -14.68 8.06 25.16
CA ILE A 85 -15.73 7.74 26.14
C ILE A 85 -16.17 9.03 26.87
N ASP A 86 -15.20 9.81 27.34
CA ASP A 86 -15.46 11.07 28.07
C ASP A 86 -16.13 12.11 27.14
N THR A 87 -15.64 12.23 25.89
CA THR A 87 -16.19 13.14 24.88
C THR A 87 -17.64 12.79 24.50
N LEU A 88 -17.99 11.51 24.53
CA LEU A 88 -19.36 11.03 24.28
C LEU A 88 -20.27 11.15 25.51
N GLY A 89 -19.74 11.61 26.65
CA GLY A 89 -20.48 11.70 27.91
C GLY A 89 -20.93 10.35 28.46
N ALA A 90 -20.14 9.30 28.20
CA ALA A 90 -20.48 7.92 28.54
C ALA A 90 -19.62 7.33 29.66
N SER A 91 -18.86 8.13 30.39
CA SER A 91 -17.92 7.70 31.43
C SER A 91 -18.55 6.85 32.52
N ASP A 92 -19.81 7.13 32.89
CA ASP A 92 -20.56 6.33 33.87
C ASP A 92 -20.85 4.91 33.43
N ASP A 93 -20.97 4.70 32.12
CA ASP A 93 -21.30 3.39 31.53
C ASP A 93 -20.07 2.52 31.27
N TRP A 94 -18.87 3.08 31.39
CA TRP A 94 -17.63 2.36 31.12
C TRP A 94 -16.77 2.19 32.37
N HIS A 95 -16.14 1.06 32.50
CA HIS A 95 -15.09 0.79 33.48
C HIS A 95 -13.71 0.84 32.81
N VAL A 96 -12.91 1.85 33.15
CA VAL A 96 -11.56 2.08 32.61
C VAL A 96 -10.55 1.91 33.75
N PRO A 97 -10.00 0.70 33.97
CA PRO A 97 -9.05 0.45 35.05
C PRO A 97 -7.67 1.07 34.76
N GLU A 98 -6.97 1.56 35.78
CA GLU A 98 -5.66 2.24 35.62
C GLU A 98 -4.56 1.30 35.05
N ALA A 99 -4.47 0.06 35.56
CA ALA A 99 -3.37 -0.85 35.24
C ALA A 99 -3.69 -1.93 34.20
N LYS A 100 -4.94 -2.11 33.79
CA LYS A 100 -5.32 -3.20 32.88
C LYS A 100 -5.58 -2.70 31.47
N LEU A 101 -5.04 -3.39 30.49
CA LEU A 101 -5.28 -3.18 29.07
C LEU A 101 -6.62 -3.82 28.62
N THR A 102 -7.70 -3.52 29.37
CA THR A 102 -9.07 -3.94 29.04
C THR A 102 -10.04 -2.93 29.61
N ILE A 103 -10.85 -2.33 28.76
CA ILE A 103 -11.94 -1.40 29.11
C ILE A 103 -13.25 -2.17 28.96
N THR A 104 -14.18 -2.01 29.87
CA THR A 104 -15.44 -2.78 29.90
C THR A 104 -16.65 -1.86 29.86
N TYR A 105 -17.59 -2.12 28.96
CA TYR A 105 -18.91 -1.49 28.93
C TYR A 105 -19.80 -2.19 29.95
N LYS A 106 -20.14 -1.47 31.05
CA LYS A 106 -20.81 -2.02 32.23
C LYS A 106 -22.19 -2.65 31.93
N PRO A 107 -23.06 -2.02 31.07
CA PRO A 107 -24.41 -2.54 30.88
C PRO A 107 -24.47 -3.96 30.31
N THR A 108 -23.51 -4.35 29.46
CA THR A 108 -23.54 -5.66 28.75
C THR A 108 -22.31 -6.53 29.04
N GLY A 109 -21.22 -5.95 29.53
CA GLY A 109 -19.95 -6.63 29.73
C GLY A 109 -19.11 -6.77 28.46
N GLN A 110 -19.43 -6.04 27.39
CA GLN A 110 -18.58 -5.93 26.18
C GLN A 110 -17.22 -5.33 26.55
N VAL A 111 -16.17 -5.76 25.85
CA VAL A 111 -14.80 -5.35 26.19
C VAL A 111 -14.05 -4.76 25.00
N ILE A 112 -13.22 -3.76 25.28
CA ILE A 112 -12.17 -3.26 24.39
C ILE A 112 -10.85 -3.78 24.96
N ARG A 113 -10.09 -4.53 24.15
CA ARG A 113 -8.79 -5.09 24.51
C ARG A 113 -7.68 -4.45 23.69
N PHE A 114 -6.51 -4.31 24.30
CA PHE A 114 -5.31 -3.73 23.70
C PHE A 114 -4.21 -4.78 23.68
N LYS A 115 -3.55 -4.96 22.53
CA LYS A 115 -2.46 -5.94 22.37
C LYS A 115 -1.36 -5.42 21.44
N GLY A 116 -0.11 -5.73 21.79
CA GLY A 116 1.01 -5.63 20.85
C GLY A 116 0.97 -6.79 19.85
N ALA A 117 1.33 -6.51 18.60
CA ALA A 117 1.41 -7.48 17.53
C ALA A 117 2.84 -8.01 17.28
N ASP A 118 3.76 -7.70 18.19
CA ASP A 118 5.12 -8.27 18.27
C ASP A 118 5.11 -9.82 18.23
N ASN A 119 4.05 -10.41 18.77
CA ASN A 119 3.82 -11.84 18.70
C ASN A 119 2.43 -12.18 18.12
N PRO A 120 2.32 -12.46 16.82
CA PRO A 120 1.05 -12.81 16.16
C PRO A 120 0.31 -13.99 16.81
N LYS A 121 1.03 -14.96 17.40
CA LYS A 121 0.41 -16.10 18.08
C LYS A 121 -0.42 -15.65 19.28
N LYS A 122 0.04 -14.67 20.06
CA LYS A 122 -0.69 -14.11 21.21
C LYS A 122 -1.93 -13.31 20.77
N VAL A 123 -1.89 -12.69 19.60
CA VAL A 123 -3.04 -11.97 19.04
C VAL A 123 -4.12 -12.95 18.55
N LYS A 124 -3.71 -13.99 17.81
CA LYS A 124 -4.63 -15.04 17.30
C LYS A 124 -5.42 -15.77 18.39
N SER A 125 -4.87 -15.90 19.59
CA SER A 125 -5.51 -16.55 20.74
C SER A 125 -6.39 -15.60 21.56
N THR A 126 -6.73 -14.40 21.05
CA THR A 126 -7.57 -13.45 21.78
C THR A 126 -8.99 -14.00 21.92
N LYS A 127 -9.41 -14.22 23.17
CA LYS A 127 -10.78 -14.61 23.50
C LYS A 127 -11.51 -13.43 24.14
N VAL A 128 -12.80 -13.33 23.91
CA VAL A 128 -13.70 -12.38 24.56
C VAL A 128 -14.69 -13.12 25.45
N PRO A 129 -15.22 -12.50 26.52
CA PRO A 129 -16.13 -13.19 27.47
C PRO A 129 -17.40 -13.70 26.79
N LYS A 130 -18.01 -12.89 25.93
CA LYS A 130 -19.23 -13.17 25.19
C LYS A 130 -19.17 -12.52 23.81
N GLY A 131 -19.91 -13.05 22.83
CA GLY A 131 -19.98 -12.51 21.49
C GLY A 131 -18.71 -12.70 20.68
N TYR A 132 -18.37 -11.72 19.84
CA TYR A 132 -17.23 -11.77 18.90
C TYR A 132 -16.50 -10.43 18.82
N ILE A 133 -15.31 -10.43 18.26
CA ILE A 133 -14.54 -9.18 17.98
C ILE A 133 -15.06 -8.61 16.68
N LYS A 134 -15.89 -7.56 16.75
CA LYS A 134 -16.48 -6.87 15.61
C LYS A 134 -15.60 -5.73 15.10
N TYR A 135 -14.94 -5.02 16.04
CA TYR A 135 -14.11 -3.87 15.76
C TYR A 135 -12.64 -4.21 15.98
N ILE A 136 -11.82 -4.03 14.94
CA ILE A 136 -10.38 -4.25 14.98
C ILE A 136 -9.72 -2.96 14.54
N TRP A 137 -8.76 -2.44 15.30
CA TRP A 137 -8.03 -1.24 14.93
C TRP A 137 -6.52 -1.49 14.98
N TYR A 138 -5.87 -1.30 13.84
CA TYR A 138 -4.41 -1.26 13.70
C TYR A 138 -3.97 0.20 13.68
N GLU A 139 -3.39 0.68 14.78
CA GLU A 139 -2.83 2.03 14.85
C GLU A 139 -1.35 2.01 14.48
N GLU A 140 -0.93 3.07 13.74
CA GLU A 140 0.40 3.15 13.14
C GLU A 140 0.72 1.88 12.35
N VAL A 141 -0.21 1.53 11.44
CA VAL A 141 -0.15 0.26 10.72
C VAL A 141 1.08 0.15 9.82
N ASP A 142 1.69 1.26 9.44
CA ASP A 142 2.94 1.36 8.69
C ASP A 142 4.15 0.79 9.45
N GLU A 143 4.09 0.76 10.79
CA GLU A 143 5.12 0.11 11.61
C GLU A 143 5.09 -1.42 11.56
N PHE A 144 3.99 -2.02 11.10
CA PHE A 144 3.86 -3.48 11.02
C PHE A 144 4.70 -4.03 9.86
N GLU A 145 5.24 -5.24 10.01
CA GLU A 145 6.21 -5.85 9.09
C GLU A 145 5.65 -6.19 7.69
N GLY A 146 4.38 -5.87 7.42
CA GLY A 146 3.75 -6.07 6.12
C GLY A 146 2.34 -6.63 6.18
N LYS A 147 1.66 -6.55 5.05
CA LYS A 147 0.26 -6.95 4.88
C LYS A 147 0.00 -8.40 5.26
N HIS A 148 0.89 -9.33 4.92
CA HIS A 148 0.68 -10.76 5.18
C HIS A 148 0.51 -11.10 6.68
N LYS A 149 1.16 -10.34 7.59
CA LYS A 149 0.96 -10.49 9.04
C LYS A 149 -0.41 -9.98 9.46
N ILE A 150 -0.82 -8.84 8.91
CA ILE A 150 -2.16 -8.28 9.11
C ILE A 150 -3.23 -9.28 8.64
N ASP A 151 -3.10 -9.82 7.43
CA ASP A 151 -4.04 -10.81 6.87
C ASP A 151 -4.13 -12.07 7.73
N THR A 152 -3.00 -12.54 8.24
CA THR A 152 -2.95 -13.71 9.14
C THR A 152 -3.65 -13.46 10.48
N ILE A 153 -3.57 -12.24 11.01
CA ILE A 153 -4.29 -11.83 12.22
C ILE A 153 -5.78 -11.71 11.91
N ASN A 154 -6.16 -11.04 10.83
CA ASN A 154 -7.54 -10.85 10.41
C ASN A 154 -8.27 -12.18 10.19
N GLN A 155 -7.65 -13.15 9.50
CA GLN A 155 -8.20 -14.50 9.31
C GLN A 155 -8.54 -15.21 10.65
N SER A 156 -7.82 -14.87 11.71
CA SER A 156 -8.05 -15.46 13.04
C SER A 156 -9.10 -14.71 13.84
N LEU A 157 -9.22 -13.39 13.67
CA LEU A 157 -10.12 -12.52 14.44
C LEU A 157 -11.50 -12.37 13.80
N MET A 158 -11.60 -12.38 12.48
CA MET A 158 -12.84 -12.19 11.74
C MET A 158 -13.68 -13.47 11.69
N ARG A 159 -14.10 -13.94 12.88
CA ARG A 159 -14.89 -15.16 13.07
C ARG A 159 -16.00 -14.96 14.08
N GLY A 160 -17.06 -15.74 13.95
CA GLY A 160 -18.14 -15.82 14.94
C GLY A 160 -19.16 -14.69 14.87
N GLY A 161 -19.13 -13.84 13.82
CA GLY A 161 -20.09 -12.78 13.63
C GLY A 161 -20.36 -12.49 12.14
N PRO A 162 -21.49 -11.83 11.83
CA PRO A 162 -21.89 -11.55 10.46
C PRO A 162 -21.22 -10.32 9.84
N LYS A 163 -20.71 -9.37 10.66
CA LYS A 163 -20.15 -8.09 10.22
C LYS A 163 -18.92 -7.73 11.03
N PHE A 164 -17.92 -7.17 10.35
CA PHE A 164 -16.66 -6.71 10.93
C PHE A 164 -16.30 -5.33 10.42
N PHE A 165 -15.62 -4.55 11.26
CA PHE A 165 -15.03 -3.27 10.91
C PHE A 165 -13.56 -3.31 11.30
N VAL A 166 -12.68 -3.19 10.30
CA VAL A 166 -11.24 -3.20 10.47
C VAL A 166 -10.69 -1.83 10.08
N PHE A 167 -10.20 -1.11 11.06
CA PHE A 167 -9.63 0.22 10.90
C PHE A 167 -8.12 0.15 10.83
N TYR A 168 -7.54 0.90 9.91
CA TYR A 168 -6.10 1.05 9.74
C TYR A 168 -5.78 2.53 9.73
N SER A 169 -4.97 3.01 10.68
CA SER A 169 -4.55 4.42 10.75
C SER A 169 -3.04 4.53 10.63
N PHE A 170 -2.58 5.48 9.83
CA PHE A 170 -1.17 5.76 9.65
C PHE A 170 -0.91 7.14 9.05
N ASN A 171 0.30 7.65 9.27
CA ASN A 171 0.85 8.73 8.49
C ASN A 171 1.65 8.09 7.35
N PRO A 172 1.35 8.41 6.07
CA PRO A 172 2.04 7.77 4.95
C PRO A 172 3.56 7.93 5.08
N PRO A 173 4.35 6.85 5.06
CA PRO A 173 5.80 6.94 4.95
C PRO A 173 6.22 7.65 3.65
N GLU A 174 7.42 8.27 3.65
CA GLU A 174 7.94 8.97 2.47
C GLU A 174 8.06 8.06 1.25
N SER A 175 8.58 6.85 1.47
CA SER A 175 8.84 5.89 0.38
C SER A 175 7.55 5.35 -0.23
N GLN A 176 7.44 5.43 -1.53
CA GLN A 176 6.36 4.78 -2.30
C GLN A 176 6.41 3.24 -2.22
N ARG A 177 7.57 2.67 -1.88
CA ARG A 177 7.76 1.22 -1.66
C ARG A 177 7.08 0.71 -0.40
N ASN A 178 6.81 1.60 0.57
CA ASN A 178 6.19 1.14 1.81
C ASN A 178 4.87 0.42 1.52
N TRP A 179 4.71 -0.75 2.11
CA TRP A 179 3.58 -1.63 1.85
C TRP A 179 2.22 -0.97 2.13
N CYS A 180 2.12 -0.04 3.09
CA CYS A 180 0.89 0.70 3.36
C CYS A 180 0.53 1.63 2.20
N ASN A 181 1.53 2.32 1.62
CA ASN A 181 1.32 3.19 0.47
C ASN A 181 0.88 2.38 -0.76
N GLN A 182 1.42 1.18 -0.95
CA GLN A 182 0.98 0.28 -2.02
C GLN A 182 -0.42 -0.28 -1.77
N GLU A 183 -0.70 -0.72 -0.54
CA GLU A 183 -1.98 -1.32 -0.17
C GLU A 183 -3.17 -0.38 -0.41
N VAL A 184 -3.04 0.92 -0.10
CA VAL A 184 -4.14 1.88 -0.32
C VAL A 184 -4.40 2.19 -1.79
N LEU A 185 -3.49 1.84 -2.70
CA LEU A 185 -3.68 1.96 -4.14
C LEU A 185 -4.40 0.75 -4.75
N GLU A 186 -4.41 -0.38 -4.05
CA GLU A 186 -5.14 -1.56 -4.51
C GLU A 186 -6.65 -1.37 -4.36
N THR A 187 -7.38 -1.67 -5.44
CA THR A 187 -8.84 -1.60 -5.43
C THR A 187 -9.45 -2.88 -4.87
N ARG A 188 -10.37 -2.73 -3.90
CA ARG A 188 -11.10 -3.85 -3.31
C ARG A 188 -12.52 -3.41 -2.96
N LYS A 189 -13.53 -4.24 -3.27
CA LYS A 189 -14.96 -3.90 -3.12
C LYS A 189 -15.40 -3.58 -1.68
N ASP A 190 -14.73 -4.16 -0.68
CA ASP A 190 -15.03 -4.00 0.74
C ASP A 190 -14.01 -3.11 1.46
N LYS A 191 -13.25 -2.30 0.69
CA LYS A 191 -12.22 -1.36 1.19
C LYS A 191 -12.67 0.09 0.95
N TYR A 192 -12.59 0.88 2.01
CA TYR A 192 -12.75 2.32 1.99
C TYR A 192 -11.40 2.98 2.33
N VAL A 193 -10.95 3.91 1.51
CA VAL A 193 -9.71 4.67 1.75
C VAL A 193 -10.06 6.13 1.97
N HIS A 194 -9.64 6.69 3.10
CA HIS A 194 -9.84 8.07 3.47
C HIS A 194 -8.49 8.78 3.67
N HIS A 195 -8.39 9.98 3.14
CA HIS A 195 -7.26 10.87 3.38
C HIS A 195 -7.73 12.11 4.14
N SER A 196 -6.97 12.51 5.16
CA SER A 196 -7.26 13.70 5.97
C SER A 196 -6.00 14.46 6.34
N ASP A 197 -6.13 15.76 6.49
CA ASP A 197 -5.08 16.63 7.00
C ASP A 197 -5.66 17.69 7.97
N TYR A 198 -4.78 18.43 8.60
CA TYR A 198 -5.16 19.39 9.63
C TYR A 198 -6.04 20.57 9.14
N ARG A 199 -6.06 20.85 7.84
CA ARG A 199 -6.79 21.99 7.26
C ARG A 199 -8.31 21.85 7.35
N THR A 200 -8.79 20.61 7.51
CA THR A 200 -10.22 20.30 7.71
C THR A 200 -10.62 20.17 9.16
N VAL A 201 -9.68 20.38 10.09
CA VAL A 201 -9.91 20.28 11.54
C VAL A 201 -10.15 21.69 12.10
N PRO A 202 -11.12 21.89 13.00
CA PRO A 202 -11.31 23.16 13.68
C PRO A 202 -10.02 23.64 14.35
N LYS A 203 -9.64 24.89 14.12
CA LYS A 203 -8.36 25.45 14.59
C LYS A 203 -8.24 25.40 16.12
N GLU A 204 -9.33 25.57 16.82
CA GLU A 204 -9.41 25.49 18.28
C GLU A 204 -9.07 24.11 18.85
N TRP A 205 -9.19 23.03 18.04
CA TRP A 205 -8.78 21.68 18.46
C TRP A 205 -7.28 21.45 18.31
N LEU A 206 -6.64 22.18 17.39
CA LEU A 206 -5.20 22.05 17.11
C LEU A 206 -4.36 22.99 17.97
N GLY A 207 -4.92 24.12 18.35
CA GLY A 207 -4.19 25.20 19.02
C GLY A 207 -3.40 26.09 18.06
N GLU A 208 -3.18 27.33 18.46
CA GLU A 208 -2.54 28.35 17.61
C GLU A 208 -1.09 27.98 17.27
N GLN A 209 -0.33 27.45 18.24
CA GLN A 209 1.07 27.09 18.03
C GLN A 209 1.24 26.01 16.95
N PHE A 210 0.35 25.02 16.88
CA PHE A 210 0.39 24.00 15.84
C PHE A 210 0.28 24.62 14.43
N ILE A 211 -0.60 25.61 14.28
CA ILE A 211 -0.79 26.30 12.99
C ILE A 211 0.45 27.12 12.64
N ILE A 212 1.04 27.83 13.60
CA ILE A 212 2.27 28.60 13.42
C ILE A 212 3.41 27.71 12.95
N GLU A 213 3.60 26.54 13.56
CA GLU A 213 4.64 25.57 13.18
C GLU A 213 4.39 25.00 11.77
N ALA A 214 3.13 24.69 11.42
CA ALA A 214 2.78 24.21 10.10
C ALA A 214 3.07 25.25 9.02
N GLU A 215 2.67 26.51 9.23
CA GLU A 215 2.93 27.59 8.28
C GLU A 215 4.43 27.96 8.20
N HIS A 216 5.17 27.85 9.30
CA HIS A 216 6.63 28.00 9.28
C HIS A 216 7.27 26.87 8.43
N MET A 217 6.91 25.61 8.68
CA MET A 217 7.43 24.47 7.91
C MET A 217 7.12 24.61 6.42
N LYS A 218 5.92 25.07 6.06
CA LYS A 218 5.51 25.33 4.69
C LYS A 218 6.43 26.31 3.97
N LYS A 219 6.96 27.32 4.68
CA LYS A 219 7.88 28.32 4.11
C LYS A 219 9.30 27.80 4.00
N VAL A 220 9.80 27.11 5.02
CA VAL A 220 11.22 26.73 5.09
C VAL A 220 11.52 25.38 4.42
N ASN A 221 10.56 24.46 4.40
CA ASN A 221 10.71 23.15 3.76
C ASN A 221 9.34 22.64 3.25
N PRO A 222 8.90 23.10 2.04
CA PRO A 222 7.61 22.71 1.47
C PRO A 222 7.41 21.19 1.35
N THR A 223 8.43 20.45 0.94
CA THR A 223 8.35 18.99 0.80
C THR A 223 8.09 18.31 2.14
N LYS A 224 8.80 18.72 3.19
CA LYS A 224 8.57 18.21 4.54
C LYS A 224 7.20 18.60 5.08
N TYR A 225 6.71 19.80 4.76
CA TYR A 225 5.35 20.23 5.09
C TYR A 225 4.31 19.35 4.42
N GLU A 226 4.46 19.07 3.12
CA GLU A 226 3.55 18.19 2.39
C GLU A 226 3.53 16.79 3.00
N HIS A 227 4.69 16.27 3.37
CA HIS A 227 4.78 14.97 4.02
C HIS A 227 4.17 14.95 5.42
N ASP A 228 4.69 15.76 6.34
CA ASP A 228 4.35 15.70 7.77
C ASP A 228 2.92 16.18 8.04
N TYR A 229 2.50 17.30 7.43
CA TYR A 229 1.23 17.95 7.74
C TYR A 229 0.10 17.59 6.78
N LEU A 230 0.41 17.36 5.50
CA LEU A 230 -0.61 16.98 4.53
C LEU A 230 -0.69 15.46 4.30
N GLY A 231 0.28 14.68 4.79
CA GLY A 231 0.30 13.23 4.61
C GLY A 231 0.52 12.81 3.18
N ALA A 232 1.28 13.60 2.41
CA ALA A 232 1.69 13.25 1.07
C ALA A 232 2.82 12.21 1.09
N VAL A 233 2.80 11.32 0.13
CA VAL A 233 3.94 10.43 -0.17
C VAL A 233 4.89 11.22 -1.06
N THR A 234 5.89 11.85 -0.44
CA THR A 234 6.79 12.78 -1.13
C THR A 234 7.96 12.10 -1.83
N GLY A 235 8.14 10.80 -1.59
CA GLY A 235 9.31 10.06 -2.03
C GLY A 235 10.51 10.26 -1.11
N THR A 236 11.51 9.43 -1.30
CA THR A 236 12.78 9.54 -0.55
C THR A 236 13.80 10.43 -1.26
N GLY A 237 13.50 10.88 -2.48
CA GLY A 237 14.43 11.53 -3.39
C GLY A 237 15.34 10.55 -4.13
N GLY A 238 15.21 9.25 -3.85
CA GLY A 238 15.96 8.17 -4.49
C GLY A 238 15.22 7.47 -5.63
N GLU A 239 14.02 7.96 -6.01
CA GLU A 239 13.24 7.38 -7.10
C GLU A 239 14.03 7.42 -8.41
N VAL A 240 14.21 6.24 -9.02
CA VAL A 240 14.91 6.10 -10.30
C VAL A 240 14.04 6.57 -11.46
N PHE A 241 12.75 6.23 -11.42
CA PHE A 241 11.79 6.58 -12.48
C PHE A 241 10.84 7.68 -12.02
N ARG A 242 11.02 8.89 -12.53
CA ARG A 242 10.13 10.05 -12.28
C ARG A 242 9.18 10.34 -13.43
N ASN A 243 9.35 9.62 -14.54
CA ASN A 243 8.62 9.76 -15.80
C ASN A 243 7.50 8.72 -15.95
N LEU A 244 6.94 8.23 -14.82
CA LEU A 244 5.87 7.23 -14.82
C LEU A 244 4.48 7.87 -14.98
N ASN A 245 3.64 7.24 -15.81
CA ASN A 245 2.21 7.51 -15.92
C ASN A 245 1.44 6.20 -15.72
N ILE A 246 0.79 6.08 -14.57
CA ILE A 246 0.03 4.85 -14.22
C ILE A 246 -1.42 5.07 -14.61
N ARG A 247 -1.84 4.50 -15.72
CA ARG A 247 -3.20 4.56 -16.22
C ARG A 247 -3.60 3.33 -17.00
N GLU A 248 -4.88 3.09 -17.13
CA GLU A 248 -5.40 2.08 -18.05
C GLU A 248 -5.01 2.41 -19.50
N ILE A 249 -4.62 1.39 -20.25
CA ILE A 249 -4.34 1.46 -21.70
C ILE A 249 -5.49 0.75 -22.40
N THR A 250 -6.25 1.50 -23.18
CA THR A 250 -7.47 0.98 -23.80
C THR A 250 -7.18 -0.03 -24.91
N ASP A 251 -8.13 -0.91 -25.23
CA ASP A 251 -8.00 -1.85 -26.33
C ASP A 251 -7.85 -1.15 -27.69
N GLU A 252 -8.42 0.06 -27.83
CA GLU A 252 -8.29 0.91 -29.01
C GLU A 252 -6.86 1.40 -29.17
N GLU A 253 -6.19 1.81 -28.09
CA GLU A 253 -4.77 2.18 -28.11
C GLU A 253 -3.90 0.98 -28.48
N ILE A 254 -4.18 -0.19 -27.91
CA ILE A 254 -3.40 -1.40 -28.15
C ILE A 254 -3.49 -1.85 -29.64
N LYS A 255 -4.66 -1.72 -30.26
CA LYS A 255 -4.88 -2.09 -31.67
C LYS A 255 -4.00 -1.33 -32.67
N VAL A 256 -3.61 -0.10 -32.33
CA VAL A 256 -2.78 0.74 -33.21
C VAL A 256 -1.29 0.68 -32.89
N PHE A 257 -0.89 -0.13 -31.90
CA PHE A 257 0.52 -0.32 -31.58
C PHE A 257 1.24 -1.14 -32.66
N ASP A 258 2.24 -0.55 -33.27
CA ASP A 258 3.00 -1.11 -34.40
C ASP A 258 4.43 -1.58 -34.05
N ARG A 259 4.98 -1.06 -32.95
CA ARG A 259 6.36 -1.34 -32.48
C ARG A 259 6.40 -2.16 -31.21
N LEU A 260 5.75 -3.34 -31.27
CA LEU A 260 5.71 -4.25 -30.13
C LEU A 260 7.10 -4.76 -29.76
N LYS A 261 7.36 -4.78 -28.47
CA LYS A 261 8.58 -5.24 -27.82
C LYS A 261 8.23 -6.25 -26.73
N ASN A 262 9.05 -7.31 -26.64
CA ASN A 262 8.84 -8.39 -25.68
C ASN A 262 10.14 -8.57 -24.89
N GLY A 263 10.11 -8.27 -23.60
CA GLY A 263 11.23 -8.44 -22.68
C GLY A 263 11.00 -9.60 -21.75
N LEU A 264 12.07 -10.30 -21.38
CA LEU A 264 12.01 -11.42 -20.46
C LEU A 264 13.20 -11.38 -19.50
N ASP A 265 12.89 -11.50 -18.22
CA ASP A 265 13.85 -11.79 -17.16
C ASP A 265 13.56 -13.17 -16.58
N PHE A 266 14.61 -14.01 -16.48
CA PHE A 266 14.47 -15.36 -15.95
C PHE A 266 14.53 -15.34 -14.43
N GLY A 267 13.62 -16.04 -13.80
CA GLY A 267 13.64 -16.33 -12.37
C GLY A 267 13.23 -17.79 -12.12
N TYR A 268 13.73 -18.34 -11.03
CA TYR A 268 13.39 -19.70 -10.58
C TYR A 268 13.41 -19.73 -9.03
N ALA A 269 12.71 -20.68 -8.44
CA ALA A 269 12.59 -20.88 -7.00
C ALA A 269 11.98 -19.68 -6.26
N ALA A 270 12.78 -18.74 -5.77
CA ALA A 270 12.31 -17.56 -5.05
C ALA A 270 12.01 -16.38 -5.97
N ASP A 271 12.76 -16.27 -7.08
CA ASP A 271 12.64 -15.16 -8.02
C ASP A 271 11.61 -15.48 -9.11
N PRO A 272 10.75 -14.53 -9.46
CA PRO A 272 9.75 -14.73 -10.51
C PRO A 272 10.38 -14.68 -11.90
N LEU A 273 9.86 -15.50 -12.82
CA LEU A 273 10.00 -15.22 -14.25
C LEU A 273 9.13 -14.00 -14.55
N ALA A 274 9.73 -12.95 -15.14
CA ALA A 274 9.04 -11.73 -15.53
C ALA A 274 9.10 -11.53 -17.05
N TYR A 275 7.95 -11.52 -17.71
CA TYR A 275 7.80 -11.19 -19.12
C TYR A 275 6.93 -9.96 -19.26
N LEU A 276 7.34 -9.04 -20.16
CA LEU A 276 6.60 -7.84 -20.49
C LEU A 276 6.29 -7.75 -21.99
N LEU A 277 5.04 -7.40 -22.31
CA LEU A 277 4.62 -6.95 -23.63
C LEU A 277 4.50 -5.43 -23.62
N MET A 278 5.22 -4.78 -24.52
CA MET A 278 5.40 -3.33 -24.56
C MET A 278 5.24 -2.79 -25.98
N ASN A 279 4.99 -1.49 -26.11
CA ASN A 279 5.12 -0.72 -27.35
C ASN A 279 5.98 0.52 -27.13
N TYR A 280 6.90 0.79 -28.04
CA TYR A 280 7.74 1.99 -27.98
C TYR A 280 7.45 2.96 -29.11
N ASP A 281 6.82 4.08 -28.79
CA ASP A 281 6.68 5.23 -29.70
C ASP A 281 7.97 6.04 -29.71
N LYS A 282 8.80 5.80 -30.69
CA LYS A 282 10.10 6.48 -30.84
C LYS A 282 9.96 7.98 -31.08
N THR A 283 8.88 8.41 -31.72
CA THR A 283 8.66 9.82 -32.08
C THR A 283 8.32 10.65 -30.86
N ARG A 284 7.47 10.12 -29.98
CA ARG A 284 7.06 10.75 -28.74
C ARG A 284 7.89 10.33 -27.54
N LYS A 285 8.87 9.44 -27.74
CA LYS A 285 9.68 8.81 -26.69
C LYS A 285 8.82 8.22 -25.56
N ARG A 286 7.72 7.54 -25.90
CA ARG A 286 6.80 6.95 -24.96
C ARG A 286 6.90 5.43 -24.96
N LEU A 287 7.01 4.85 -23.77
CA LEU A 287 6.99 3.41 -23.59
C LEU A 287 5.67 3.00 -22.93
N TYR A 288 4.93 2.11 -23.57
CA TYR A 288 3.67 1.55 -23.07
C TYR A 288 3.92 0.12 -22.60
N ILE A 289 3.55 -0.21 -21.37
CA ILE A 289 3.64 -1.55 -20.77
C ILE A 289 2.22 -2.02 -20.49
N PHE A 290 1.76 -3.05 -21.19
CA PHE A 290 0.34 -3.45 -21.19
C PHE A 290 0.10 -4.97 -21.21
N GLY A 291 1.12 -5.78 -20.98
CA GLY A 291 0.97 -7.23 -20.75
C GLY A 291 2.13 -7.76 -19.95
N GLU A 292 1.84 -8.58 -18.92
CA GLU A 292 2.86 -9.22 -18.10
C GLU A 292 2.56 -10.68 -17.82
N VAL A 293 3.62 -11.49 -17.70
CA VAL A 293 3.63 -12.76 -16.99
C VAL A 293 4.63 -12.63 -15.85
N TYR A 294 4.16 -12.81 -14.61
CA TYR A 294 4.99 -12.68 -13.42
C TYR A 294 4.67 -13.82 -12.46
N LYS A 295 5.51 -14.86 -12.47
CA LYS A 295 5.25 -16.07 -11.69
C LYS A 295 6.54 -16.73 -11.21
N VAL A 296 6.53 -17.18 -9.94
CA VAL A 296 7.59 -18.02 -9.36
C VAL A 296 7.33 -19.50 -9.65
N GLN A 297 8.38 -20.31 -9.65
CA GLN A 297 8.31 -21.77 -9.79
C GLN A 297 7.54 -22.26 -11.04
N LEU A 298 7.62 -21.48 -12.13
CA LEU A 298 6.97 -21.84 -13.39
C LEU A 298 7.89 -22.73 -14.23
N SER A 299 7.40 -23.89 -14.68
CA SER A 299 8.18 -24.73 -15.61
C SER A 299 8.33 -24.05 -16.96
N ASN A 300 9.46 -24.29 -17.65
CA ASN A 300 9.76 -23.65 -18.94
C ASN A 300 8.66 -23.87 -19.98
N SER A 301 8.03 -25.05 -20.03
CA SER A 301 6.91 -25.31 -20.94
C SER A 301 5.68 -24.46 -20.65
N LYS A 302 5.30 -24.33 -19.36
CA LYS A 302 4.19 -23.47 -18.93
C LYS A 302 4.51 -21.99 -19.15
N ALA A 303 5.76 -21.57 -18.91
CA ALA A 303 6.19 -20.20 -19.16
C ALA A 303 6.02 -19.84 -20.66
N VAL A 304 6.47 -20.70 -21.57
CA VAL A 304 6.31 -20.50 -23.01
C VAL A 304 4.83 -20.46 -23.41
N GLU A 305 3.99 -21.29 -22.81
CA GLU A 305 2.53 -21.28 -23.05
C GLU A 305 1.90 -19.93 -22.63
N GLU A 306 2.19 -19.45 -21.43
CA GLU A 306 1.68 -18.17 -20.94
C GLU A 306 2.17 -16.99 -21.80
N ILE A 307 3.44 -16.97 -22.17
CA ILE A 307 4.01 -15.94 -23.04
C ILE A 307 3.31 -15.94 -24.41
N LYS A 308 3.07 -17.12 -25.02
CA LYS A 308 2.38 -17.23 -26.30
C LYS A 308 0.95 -16.71 -26.29
N LYS A 309 0.25 -16.75 -25.14
CA LYS A 309 -1.09 -16.15 -25.01
C LYS A 309 -1.05 -14.61 -25.20
N LEU A 310 -0.01 -13.95 -24.71
CA LEU A 310 0.21 -12.51 -24.87
C LEU A 310 0.93 -12.15 -26.17
N ASN A 311 1.68 -13.09 -26.75
CA ASN A 311 2.44 -12.92 -28.00
C ASN A 311 2.02 -13.98 -29.06
N PRO A 312 0.75 -13.98 -29.51
CA PRO A 312 0.24 -15.03 -30.42
C PRO A 312 0.91 -15.07 -31.77
N LEU A 313 1.48 -13.96 -32.24
CA LEU A 313 2.25 -13.87 -33.47
C LEU A 313 3.69 -14.32 -33.29
N ASN A 314 4.07 -14.80 -32.12
CA ASN A 314 5.42 -15.27 -31.80
C ASN A 314 6.51 -14.27 -32.23
N LYS A 315 6.24 -12.95 -32.03
CA LYS A 315 7.23 -11.89 -32.25
C LYS A 315 8.42 -12.10 -31.30
N ARG A 316 9.58 -11.65 -31.77
CA ARG A 316 10.85 -11.84 -31.04
C ARG A 316 10.77 -11.38 -29.57
N VAL A 317 11.16 -12.27 -28.68
CA VAL A 317 11.38 -12.01 -27.25
C VAL A 317 12.87 -11.81 -27.01
N THR A 318 13.23 -10.76 -26.29
CA THR A 318 14.61 -10.50 -25.85
C THR A 318 14.71 -10.83 -24.37
N ALA A 319 15.56 -11.80 -24.04
CA ALA A 319 15.76 -12.24 -22.67
C ALA A 319 17.12 -11.80 -22.14
N ASP A 320 17.27 -11.75 -20.81
CA ASP A 320 18.59 -11.62 -20.22
C ASP A 320 19.52 -12.74 -20.72
N SER A 321 20.72 -12.37 -21.15
CA SER A 321 21.68 -13.31 -21.75
C SER A 321 22.45 -14.16 -20.74
N ALA A 322 22.21 -13.98 -19.44
CA ALA A 322 22.91 -14.73 -18.39
C ALA A 322 22.59 -16.24 -18.40
N GLU A 323 21.46 -16.65 -19.03
CA GLU A 323 21.00 -18.04 -19.08
C GLU A 323 20.90 -18.66 -20.49
N PRO A 324 22.01 -18.91 -21.18
CA PRO A 324 21.97 -19.45 -22.55
C PRO A 324 21.29 -20.82 -22.67
N ARG A 325 21.34 -21.64 -21.63
CA ARG A 325 20.69 -22.97 -21.62
C ARG A 325 19.17 -22.83 -21.63
N THR A 326 18.64 -21.97 -20.80
CA THR A 326 17.19 -21.69 -20.70
C THR A 326 16.67 -21.06 -21.98
N ILE A 327 17.43 -20.13 -22.59
CA ILE A 327 17.11 -19.57 -23.92
C ILE A 327 16.98 -20.65 -24.95
N ASN A 328 17.93 -21.61 -25.01
CA ASN A 328 17.89 -22.72 -25.95
C ASN A 328 16.72 -23.68 -25.73
N GLU A 329 16.32 -23.90 -24.48
CA GLU A 329 15.15 -24.69 -24.13
C GLU A 329 13.85 -24.00 -24.59
N PHE A 330 13.70 -22.70 -24.35
CA PHE A 330 12.56 -21.91 -24.84
C PHE A 330 12.47 -21.92 -26.38
N LYS A 331 13.60 -21.88 -27.08
CA LYS A 331 13.63 -22.06 -28.55
C LYS A 331 13.10 -23.43 -28.98
N LYS A 332 13.54 -24.52 -28.30
CA LYS A 332 13.05 -25.87 -28.57
C LYS A 332 11.53 -26.02 -28.33
N LEU A 333 10.99 -25.26 -27.34
CA LEU A 333 9.55 -25.17 -27.08
C LEU A 333 8.81 -24.25 -28.07
N GLY A 334 9.51 -23.74 -29.10
CA GLY A 334 8.94 -22.98 -30.20
C GLY A 334 8.72 -21.49 -29.91
N LEU A 335 9.40 -20.90 -28.93
CA LEU A 335 9.39 -19.45 -28.68
C LEU A 335 10.49 -18.78 -29.54
N ASN A 336 10.12 -17.70 -30.23
CA ASN A 336 11.10 -16.88 -30.96
C ASN A 336 11.84 -15.97 -29.94
N ILE A 337 12.96 -16.44 -29.40
CA ILE A 337 13.69 -15.81 -28.33
C ILE A 337 15.17 -15.62 -28.64
N ILE A 338 15.74 -14.51 -28.24
CA ILE A 338 17.19 -14.22 -28.30
C ILE A 338 17.67 -13.72 -26.94
N GLY A 339 18.97 -13.87 -26.67
CA GLY A 339 19.62 -13.19 -25.55
C GLY A 339 19.93 -11.73 -25.89
N ALA A 340 19.79 -10.86 -24.90
CA ALA A 340 20.18 -9.46 -25.00
C ALA A 340 21.70 -9.34 -25.23
N LYS A 341 22.13 -8.41 -26.07
CA LYS A 341 23.54 -8.07 -26.17
C LYS A 341 23.93 -7.23 -24.95
N LYS A 342 24.81 -7.75 -24.10
CA LYS A 342 25.33 -7.04 -22.95
C LYS A 342 26.70 -6.45 -23.27
N GLY A 343 26.92 -5.18 -22.90
CA GLY A 343 28.23 -4.52 -22.86
C GLY A 343 28.60 -4.22 -21.41
N PRO A 344 29.82 -3.68 -21.16
CA PRO A 344 30.17 -3.11 -19.87
C PRO A 344 29.10 -2.09 -19.47
N ASP A 345 28.77 -2.03 -18.18
CA ASP A 345 27.81 -1.08 -17.58
C ASP A 345 26.39 -1.10 -18.20
N SER A 346 26.01 -2.23 -18.82
CA SER A 346 24.71 -2.37 -19.50
C SER A 346 23.50 -2.16 -18.58
N VAL A 347 23.66 -2.40 -17.27
CA VAL A 347 22.62 -2.15 -16.26
C VAL A 347 22.39 -0.65 -16.11
N GLU A 348 23.46 0.09 -15.84
CA GLU A 348 23.42 1.55 -15.65
C GLU A 348 22.90 2.26 -16.90
N HIS A 349 23.45 1.91 -18.09
CA HIS A 349 22.99 2.46 -19.36
C HIS A 349 21.52 2.17 -19.64
N GLY A 350 21.05 0.97 -19.35
CA GLY A 350 19.64 0.60 -19.54
C GLY A 350 18.71 1.36 -18.61
N LEU A 351 19.09 1.54 -17.34
CA LEU A 351 18.32 2.33 -16.37
C LEU A 351 18.31 3.81 -16.74
N LYS A 352 19.46 4.39 -17.10
CA LYS A 352 19.54 5.78 -17.59
C LYS A 352 18.69 6.01 -18.84
N PHE A 353 18.73 5.07 -19.78
CA PHE A 353 17.85 5.16 -20.96
C PHE A 353 16.38 5.25 -20.57
N LEU A 354 15.92 4.37 -19.67
CA LEU A 354 14.53 4.35 -19.22
C LEU A 354 14.14 5.60 -18.41
N SER A 355 15.05 6.12 -17.57
CA SER A 355 14.76 7.25 -16.66
C SER A 355 14.99 8.63 -17.30
N GLU A 356 15.91 8.76 -18.26
CA GLU A 356 16.34 10.06 -18.80
C GLU A 356 15.98 10.25 -20.28
N GLU A 357 16.03 9.19 -21.11
CA GLU A 357 15.77 9.29 -22.55
C GLU A 357 14.30 9.06 -22.93
N ILE A 358 13.57 8.30 -22.11
CA ILE A 358 12.13 8.08 -22.26
C ILE A 358 11.39 9.26 -21.60
N GLU A 359 10.56 9.98 -22.35
CA GLU A 359 9.75 11.08 -21.83
C GLU A 359 8.65 10.59 -20.88
N GLU A 360 8.05 9.44 -21.19
CA GLU A 360 6.93 8.91 -20.41
C GLU A 360 6.87 7.39 -20.48
N ILE A 361 6.83 6.72 -19.34
CA ILE A 361 6.59 5.28 -19.21
C ILE A 361 5.15 5.10 -18.73
N ILE A 362 4.28 4.60 -19.59
CA ILE A 362 2.86 4.39 -19.33
C ILE A 362 2.67 2.93 -18.95
N ILE A 363 2.16 2.67 -17.75
CA ILE A 363 1.96 1.30 -17.24
C ILE A 363 0.48 1.09 -16.94
N ASP A 364 -0.10 0.05 -17.55
CA ASP A 364 -1.45 -0.38 -17.23
C ASP A 364 -1.48 -1.10 -15.87
N PRO A 365 -2.13 -0.53 -14.84
CA PRO A 365 -2.09 -1.09 -13.48
C PRO A 365 -2.90 -2.38 -13.32
N VAL A 366 -3.85 -2.64 -14.24
CA VAL A 366 -4.72 -3.82 -14.20
C VAL A 366 -4.06 -5.00 -14.91
N ARG A 367 -3.48 -4.73 -16.10
CA ARG A 367 -2.80 -5.76 -16.90
C ARG A 367 -1.38 -6.05 -16.39
N CYS A 368 -0.72 -5.06 -15.76
CA CYS A 368 0.68 -5.14 -15.33
C CYS A 368 0.88 -4.67 -13.87
N PRO A 369 0.21 -5.31 -12.89
CA PRO A 369 0.28 -4.92 -11.49
C PRO A 369 1.69 -5.04 -10.90
N ASN A 370 2.49 -6.02 -11.33
CA ASN A 370 3.84 -6.21 -10.83
C ASN A 370 4.82 -5.20 -11.45
N ALA A 371 4.70 -4.91 -12.74
CA ALA A 371 5.47 -3.85 -13.37
C ALA A 371 5.19 -2.49 -12.71
N LYS A 372 3.90 -2.17 -12.45
CA LYS A 372 3.55 -0.98 -11.66
C LYS A 372 4.25 -0.97 -10.31
N ARG A 373 4.17 -2.07 -9.54
CA ARG A 373 4.76 -2.16 -8.20
C ARG A 373 6.27 -1.92 -8.23
N GLU A 374 6.99 -2.59 -9.13
CA GLU A 374 8.43 -2.50 -9.21
C GLU A 374 8.91 -1.14 -9.73
N PHE A 375 8.34 -0.61 -10.81
CA PHE A 375 8.74 0.70 -11.35
C PHE A 375 8.48 1.85 -10.36
N VAL A 376 7.28 1.89 -9.75
CA VAL A 376 6.92 2.91 -8.75
C VAL A 376 7.80 2.79 -7.50
N GLY A 377 8.14 1.56 -7.10
CA GLY A 377 8.92 1.29 -5.91
C GLY A 377 10.43 1.26 -6.13
N TYR A 378 10.97 1.51 -7.31
CA TYR A 378 12.41 1.38 -7.57
C TYR A 378 13.18 2.63 -7.12
N GLU A 379 13.73 2.56 -5.91
CA GLU A 379 14.40 3.66 -5.23
C GLU A 379 15.82 3.28 -4.81
N ILE A 380 16.78 4.20 -4.99
CA ILE A 380 18.12 4.10 -4.43
C ILE A 380 18.02 4.22 -2.91
N GLU A 381 18.64 3.27 -2.20
CA GLU A 381 18.63 3.25 -0.74
C GLU A 381 19.45 4.40 -0.15
N LYS A 382 19.04 4.87 1.02
CA LYS A 382 19.86 5.80 1.82
C LYS A 382 20.79 5.03 2.77
N ASP A 383 21.96 5.59 3.05
CA ASP A 383 22.84 5.16 4.11
C ASP A 383 22.30 5.59 5.50
N LYS A 384 23.04 5.28 6.55
CA LYS A 384 22.66 5.64 7.93
C LYS A 384 22.68 7.15 8.19
N GLU A 385 23.42 7.89 7.41
CA GLU A 385 23.56 9.34 7.44
C GLU A 385 22.48 10.06 6.59
N GLY A 386 21.66 9.29 5.85
CA GLY A 386 20.57 9.82 5.02
C GLY A 386 20.96 10.19 3.58
N ASN A 387 22.20 9.91 3.16
CA ASN A 387 22.66 10.13 1.79
C ASN A 387 22.25 8.95 0.89
N LEU A 388 21.96 9.22 -0.39
CA LEU A 388 21.69 8.17 -1.36
C LEU A 388 22.96 7.33 -1.61
N LYS A 389 22.81 6.01 -1.58
CA LYS A 389 23.87 5.09 -2.00
C LYS A 389 24.08 5.24 -3.50
N GLY A 390 25.32 5.10 -3.96
CA GLY A 390 25.66 5.26 -5.38
C GLY A 390 25.24 4.08 -6.28
N GLU A 391 24.57 3.07 -5.74
CA GLU A 391 24.25 1.82 -6.45
C GLU A 391 22.73 1.63 -6.58
N TYR A 392 22.31 1.09 -7.72
CA TYR A 392 20.92 0.67 -7.95
C TYR A 392 20.61 -0.60 -7.16
N PRO A 393 19.41 -0.72 -6.56
CA PRO A 393 19.05 -1.93 -5.82
C PRO A 393 18.90 -3.15 -6.74
N ASP A 394 19.45 -4.28 -6.29
CA ASP A 394 19.33 -5.58 -6.99
C ASP A 394 18.22 -6.44 -6.33
N LYS A 395 17.04 -5.86 -6.21
CA LYS A 395 15.85 -6.53 -5.66
C LYS A 395 14.57 -5.87 -6.16
N ASP A 396 13.50 -6.63 -6.30
CA ASP A 396 12.20 -6.15 -6.78
C ASP A 396 12.33 -5.40 -8.12
N ASN A 397 13.13 -5.93 -9.05
CA ASN A 397 13.50 -5.29 -10.32
C ASN A 397 13.27 -6.18 -11.55
N HIS A 398 12.61 -7.34 -11.40
CA HIS A 398 12.47 -8.33 -12.47
C HIS A 398 11.77 -7.82 -13.73
N THR A 399 10.69 -7.05 -13.57
CA THR A 399 10.01 -6.41 -14.71
C THR A 399 10.83 -5.27 -15.29
N ILE A 400 11.59 -4.57 -14.46
CA ILE A 400 12.54 -3.52 -14.89
C ILE A 400 13.65 -4.17 -15.72
N ASP A 401 14.19 -5.32 -15.31
CA ASP A 401 15.23 -6.05 -16.03
C ASP A 401 14.69 -6.65 -17.31
N ALA A 402 13.47 -7.17 -17.33
CA ALA A 402 12.79 -7.57 -18.57
C ALA A 402 12.66 -6.39 -19.55
N CYS A 403 12.27 -5.21 -19.07
CA CYS A 403 12.17 -3.99 -19.86
C CYS A 403 13.55 -3.53 -20.38
N ARG A 404 14.55 -3.51 -19.52
CA ARG A 404 15.93 -3.10 -19.80
C ARG A 404 16.59 -4.01 -20.86
N SER A 405 16.31 -5.31 -20.85
CA SER A 405 16.85 -6.26 -21.83
C SER A 405 16.51 -5.86 -23.27
N VAL A 406 15.32 -5.30 -23.48
CA VAL A 406 14.90 -4.79 -24.80
C VAL A 406 15.54 -3.45 -25.11
N SER A 407 15.64 -2.56 -24.12
CA SER A 407 16.10 -1.19 -24.29
C SER A 407 17.52 -1.14 -24.84
N TYR A 408 18.43 -1.91 -24.24
CA TYR A 408 19.82 -1.95 -24.67
C TYR A 408 20.00 -2.55 -26.08
N THR A 409 19.18 -3.53 -26.47
CA THR A 409 19.37 -4.28 -27.73
C THR A 409 18.70 -3.63 -28.94
N HIS A 410 17.59 -2.90 -28.74
CA HIS A 410 16.71 -2.49 -29.85
C HIS A 410 16.24 -1.02 -29.81
N LEU A 411 16.43 -0.31 -28.72
CA LEU A 411 16.00 1.09 -28.63
C LEU A 411 17.16 2.07 -28.80
N THR A 412 18.37 1.68 -28.39
CA THR A 412 19.59 2.54 -28.45
C THR A 412 20.44 2.36 -29.71
N LEU A 413 20.32 1.22 -30.43
CA LEU A 413 21.08 1.02 -31.67
C LEU A 413 20.29 1.51 -32.88
N PRO A 414 20.95 2.20 -33.88
CA PRO A 414 20.31 2.52 -35.14
C PRO A 414 19.90 1.22 -35.85
N PRO A 415 18.85 1.24 -36.69
CA PRO A 415 18.49 0.08 -37.48
C PRO A 415 19.66 -0.24 -38.42
N THR A 416 20.20 -1.44 -38.29
CA THR A 416 21.16 -2.03 -39.24
C THR A 416 20.47 -2.39 -40.54
#